data_8d1557a91a2823b6c21903963c03e2e3
#
_entry.id   8d1557a91a2823b6c21903963c03e2e3
#
_cell.length_a   1.000
_cell.length_b   1.000
_cell.length_c   1.000
_cell.angle_alpha   90.00
_cell.angle_beta   90.00
_cell.angle_gamma   90.00
#
_symmetry.space_group_name_H-M   'P 1'
#
loop_
_entity.id
_entity.type
_entity.pdbx_description
1 polymer ?
#
loop_
_entity_poly.entity_id
_entity_poly.type
_entity_poly.pdbx_seq_one_letter_code
_entity_poly.pdbx_strand_id
1 'polypeptide(L)'
;QKDFTALIFNDLHKHIPTLDALYGQVRDIPYDFVVFNGDCIDDPANEKEALYHLAYLCGKVGASHVPAFFLRGNHEIRNAYSIGLRALFDYVGDKTYGAFNWGDTRFVMLDCGEDKPDSTWVYYGLNDFTGLRKDQVNFLSKELSGKEFKQASKRVLLNHIPIYGNGDAYEPCPELWGSLLAKAPFNVNISAHTHQYAFHPKGSLGNN
;
A
#
# COMPACT_ATOMS: atom_id res chain seq x y z
N GLN A 1 -7.17 -12.82 -18.66
CA GLN A 1 -8.34 -12.93 -17.78
C GLN A 1 -8.92 -11.54 -17.59
N LYS A 2 -10.20 -11.34 -17.91
CA LYS A 2 -10.85 -10.02 -17.78
C LYS A 2 -11.45 -9.80 -16.40
N ASP A 3 -11.94 -10.87 -15.79
CA ASP A 3 -12.54 -10.85 -14.46
C ASP A 3 -11.61 -11.55 -13.47
N PHE A 4 -11.41 -10.94 -12.31
CA PHE A 4 -10.61 -11.48 -11.23
C PHE A 4 -11.18 -11.01 -9.89
N THR A 5 -10.83 -11.72 -8.84
CA THR A 5 -11.11 -11.36 -7.46
C THR A 5 -9.79 -11.13 -6.72
N ALA A 6 -9.63 -9.97 -6.12
CA ALA A 6 -8.52 -9.67 -5.23
C ALA A 6 -9.03 -9.51 -3.79
N LEU A 7 -8.35 -10.14 -2.84
CA LEU A 7 -8.55 -9.84 -1.43
C LEU A 7 -7.58 -8.74 -1.01
N ILE A 8 -8.08 -7.72 -0.32
CA ILE A 8 -7.26 -6.62 0.19
C ILE A 8 -7.44 -6.55 1.70
N PHE A 9 -6.36 -6.78 2.44
CA PHE A 9 -6.29 -6.66 3.89
C PHE A 9 -5.43 -5.46 4.26
N ASN A 10 -5.81 -4.74 5.30
CA ASN A 10 -5.07 -3.59 5.83
C ASN A 10 -5.34 -3.45 7.33
N ASP A 11 -4.51 -2.67 8.00
CA ASP A 11 -4.67 -2.31 9.41
C ASP A 11 -4.90 -3.52 10.34
N LEU A 12 -4.16 -4.60 10.08
CA LEU A 12 -4.22 -5.83 10.89
C LEU A 12 -3.47 -5.69 12.22
N HIS A 13 -2.46 -4.83 12.27
CA HIS A 13 -1.69 -4.48 13.47
C HIS A 13 -1.21 -5.69 14.26
N LYS A 14 -0.63 -6.69 13.55
CA LYS A 14 -0.18 -7.98 14.13
C LYS A 14 -1.29 -8.77 14.85
N HIS A 15 -2.54 -8.33 14.81
CA HIS A 15 -3.62 -8.96 15.54
C HIS A 15 -4.19 -10.16 14.79
N ILE A 16 -3.57 -11.32 15.03
CA ILE A 16 -3.94 -12.61 14.41
C ILE A 16 -5.44 -12.91 14.46
N PRO A 17 -6.16 -12.71 15.60
CA PRO A 17 -7.60 -12.97 15.65
C PRO A 17 -8.40 -12.12 14.66
N THR A 18 -7.99 -10.89 14.40
CA THR A 18 -8.65 -10.04 13.38
C THR A 18 -8.49 -10.63 11.98
N LEU A 19 -7.26 -11.01 11.61
CA LEU A 19 -7.03 -11.67 10.32
C LEU A 19 -7.86 -12.96 10.20
N ASP A 20 -7.89 -13.78 11.25
CA ASP A 20 -8.65 -15.03 11.26
C ASP A 20 -10.14 -14.80 11.06
N ALA A 21 -10.70 -13.80 11.73
CA ALA A 21 -12.11 -13.44 11.61
C ALA A 21 -12.45 -12.90 10.22
N LEU A 22 -11.62 -11.99 9.68
CA LEU A 22 -11.81 -11.42 8.35
C LEU A 22 -11.67 -12.50 7.27
N TYR A 23 -10.60 -13.29 7.34
CA TYR A 23 -10.40 -14.38 6.37
C TYR A 23 -11.50 -15.43 6.44
N GLY A 24 -12.01 -15.70 7.64
CA GLY A 24 -13.15 -16.62 7.84
C GLY A 24 -14.41 -16.23 7.07
N GLN A 25 -14.60 -14.93 6.79
CA GLN A 25 -15.74 -14.44 6.02
C GLN A 25 -15.57 -14.58 4.49
N VAL A 26 -14.34 -14.68 4.03
CA VAL A 26 -14.02 -14.65 2.58
C VAL A 26 -13.33 -15.92 2.06
N ARG A 27 -12.96 -16.86 2.94
CA ARG A 27 -12.19 -18.07 2.58
C ARG A 27 -12.84 -18.95 1.51
N ASP A 28 -14.17 -18.91 1.43
CA ASP A 28 -14.95 -19.71 0.48
C ASP A 28 -15.18 -18.97 -0.86
N ILE A 29 -14.69 -17.72 -0.96
CA ILE A 29 -14.73 -16.93 -2.19
C ILE A 29 -13.45 -17.24 -2.97
N PRO A 30 -13.53 -17.75 -4.21
CA PRO A 30 -12.34 -17.91 -5.05
C PRO A 30 -11.68 -16.55 -5.30
N TYR A 31 -10.38 -16.45 -5.11
CA TYR A 31 -9.61 -15.23 -5.38
C TYR A 31 -8.33 -15.55 -6.14
N ASP A 32 -7.89 -14.58 -6.92
CA ASP A 32 -6.75 -14.72 -7.83
C ASP A 32 -5.44 -14.23 -7.18
N PHE A 33 -5.51 -13.21 -6.32
CA PHE A 33 -4.36 -12.68 -5.58
C PHE A 33 -4.80 -11.93 -4.33
N VAL A 34 -3.82 -11.62 -3.48
CA VAL A 34 -4.02 -10.88 -2.22
C VAL A 34 -3.14 -9.64 -2.21
N VAL A 35 -3.62 -8.57 -1.59
CA VAL A 35 -2.82 -7.39 -1.25
C VAL A 35 -2.90 -7.14 0.25
N PHE A 36 -1.75 -7.06 0.89
CA PHE A 36 -1.61 -6.51 2.24
C PHE A 36 -1.29 -5.02 2.09
N ASN A 37 -2.28 -4.17 2.35
CA ASN A 37 -2.25 -2.74 2.02
C ASN A 37 -1.84 -1.87 3.23
N GLY A 38 -0.79 -2.27 3.91
CA GLY A 38 -0.17 -1.53 5.01
C GLY A 38 -0.74 -1.82 6.39
N ASP A 39 0.06 -1.52 7.40
CA ASP A 39 -0.20 -1.73 8.83
C ASP A 39 -0.63 -3.17 9.16
N CYS A 40 0.01 -4.12 8.48
CA CYS A 40 -0.20 -5.55 8.71
C CYS A 40 0.83 -6.12 9.68
N ILE A 41 2.06 -5.58 9.67
CA ILE A 41 3.18 -5.94 10.54
C ILE A 41 3.67 -4.69 11.28
N ASP A 42 3.10 -4.43 12.45
CA ASP A 42 3.43 -3.24 13.23
C ASP A 42 4.84 -3.26 13.81
N ASP A 43 5.51 -2.10 13.74
CA ASP A 43 6.68 -1.76 14.54
C ASP A 43 7.65 -2.95 14.74
N PRO A 44 8.16 -3.58 13.66
CA PRO A 44 8.94 -4.82 13.80
C PRO A 44 10.24 -4.58 14.59
N ALA A 45 10.36 -5.22 15.74
CA ALA A 45 11.52 -5.04 16.63
C ALA A 45 12.73 -5.83 16.17
N ASN A 46 12.54 -6.97 15.51
CA ASN A 46 13.58 -7.86 15.02
C ASN A 46 13.06 -8.75 13.89
N GLU A 47 14.00 -9.41 13.20
CA GLU A 47 13.70 -10.29 12.06
C GLU A 47 12.77 -11.45 12.44
N LYS A 48 12.99 -12.07 13.60
CA LYS A 48 12.19 -13.22 14.04
C LYS A 48 10.72 -12.85 14.21
N GLU A 49 10.44 -11.68 14.77
CA GLU A 49 9.09 -11.17 14.94
C GLU A 49 8.45 -10.87 13.57
N ALA A 50 9.18 -10.16 12.71
CA ALA A 50 8.71 -9.85 11.37
C ALA A 50 8.39 -11.11 10.56
N LEU A 51 9.30 -12.10 10.55
CA LEU A 51 9.11 -13.38 9.88
C LEU A 51 7.94 -14.16 10.44
N TYR A 52 7.73 -14.17 11.76
CA TYR A 52 6.61 -14.86 12.38
C TYR A 52 5.27 -14.31 11.87
N HIS A 53 5.09 -12.98 11.88
CA HIS A 53 3.87 -12.35 11.41
C HIS A 53 3.69 -12.50 9.91
N LEU A 54 4.76 -12.29 9.12
CA LEU A 54 4.71 -12.45 7.67
C LEU A 54 4.36 -13.90 7.28
N ALA A 55 4.97 -14.88 7.91
CA ALA A 55 4.67 -16.29 7.66
C ALA A 55 3.21 -16.63 8.01
N TYR A 56 2.67 -16.02 9.08
CA TYR A 56 1.27 -16.20 9.43
C TYR A 56 0.34 -15.59 8.38
N LEU A 57 0.59 -14.34 7.96
CA LEU A 57 -0.17 -13.68 6.89
C LEU A 57 -0.17 -14.51 5.60
N CYS A 58 1.02 -14.87 5.14
CA CYS A 58 1.20 -15.65 3.92
C CYS A 58 0.57 -17.04 4.00
N GLY A 59 0.75 -17.74 5.13
CA GLY A 59 0.16 -19.05 5.36
C GLY A 59 -1.37 -19.01 5.38
N LYS A 60 -1.96 -17.99 6.02
CA LYS A 60 -3.41 -17.82 6.12
C LYS A 60 -4.06 -17.69 4.73
N VAL A 61 -3.48 -16.89 3.85
CA VAL A 61 -4.02 -16.63 2.51
C VAL A 61 -3.48 -17.58 1.44
N GLY A 62 -2.70 -18.59 1.79
CA GLY A 62 -2.17 -19.54 0.82
C GLY A 62 -1.19 -18.93 -0.17
N ALA A 63 -0.34 -17.99 0.25
CA ALA A 63 0.60 -17.27 -0.62
C ALA A 63 1.64 -18.16 -1.33
N SER A 64 1.76 -19.44 -0.96
CA SER A 64 2.52 -20.44 -1.71
C SER A 64 1.87 -20.85 -3.04
N HIS A 65 0.59 -20.56 -3.23
CA HIS A 65 -0.20 -20.92 -4.42
C HIS A 65 -0.86 -19.72 -5.09
N VAL A 66 -1.09 -18.65 -4.32
CA VAL A 66 -1.76 -17.42 -4.77
C VAL A 66 -0.80 -16.26 -4.60
N PRO A 67 -0.53 -15.44 -5.62
CA PRO A 67 0.31 -14.27 -5.49
C PRO A 67 -0.17 -13.34 -4.38
N ALA A 68 0.77 -12.87 -3.55
CA ALA A 68 0.49 -11.89 -2.52
C ALA A 68 1.43 -10.68 -2.67
N PHE A 69 0.85 -9.49 -2.64
CA PHE A 69 1.57 -8.23 -2.72
C PHE A 69 1.55 -7.55 -1.36
N PHE A 70 2.64 -6.91 -0.99
CA PHE A 70 2.76 -6.22 0.28
C PHE A 70 3.12 -4.75 0.05
N LEU A 71 2.29 -3.85 0.55
CA LEU A 71 2.54 -2.41 0.60
C LEU A 71 2.75 -2.02 2.06
N ARG A 72 3.77 -1.21 2.33
CA ARG A 72 4.02 -0.69 3.68
C ARG A 72 2.98 0.35 4.07
N GLY A 73 2.56 0.28 5.33
CA GLY A 73 1.94 1.39 6.03
C GLY A 73 2.95 2.15 6.89
N ASN A 74 2.46 3.08 7.70
CA ASN A 74 3.31 3.88 8.58
C ASN A 74 3.80 3.09 9.80
N HIS A 75 3.20 1.97 10.16
CA HIS A 75 3.70 1.10 11.22
C HIS A 75 4.83 0.17 10.76
N GLU A 76 4.89 -0.25 9.51
CA GLU A 76 6.02 -1.06 9.01
C GLU A 76 7.35 -0.31 8.96
N ILE A 77 7.33 1.02 8.96
CA ILE A 77 8.55 1.83 8.87
C ILE A 77 9.11 2.27 10.23
N ARG A 78 8.50 1.83 11.30
CA ARG A 78 8.89 2.14 12.68
C ARG A 78 9.68 0.99 13.29
N ASN A 79 10.41 1.28 14.40
CA ASN A 79 11.19 0.35 15.20
C ASN A 79 12.46 -0.20 14.52
N ALA A 80 13.23 -0.99 15.26
CA ALA A 80 14.60 -1.37 14.93
C ALA A 80 14.76 -2.20 13.66
N TYR A 81 13.77 -3.01 13.29
CA TYR A 81 13.83 -3.87 12.10
C TYR A 81 13.10 -3.30 10.89
N SER A 82 12.60 -2.08 10.95
CA SER A 82 11.88 -1.46 9.83
C SER A 82 12.67 -1.41 8.52
N ILE A 83 13.97 -1.15 8.59
CA ILE A 83 14.87 -1.15 7.41
C ILE A 83 15.08 -2.58 6.91
N GLY A 84 15.25 -3.55 7.82
CA GLY A 84 15.45 -4.97 7.49
C GLY A 84 14.20 -5.61 6.86
N LEU A 85 13.01 -5.12 7.21
CA LEU A 85 11.77 -5.64 6.70
C LEU A 85 11.74 -5.66 5.16
N ARG A 86 12.32 -4.67 4.50
CA ARG A 86 12.40 -4.59 3.04
C ARG A 86 13.10 -5.81 2.41
N ALA A 87 14.07 -6.39 3.10
CA ALA A 87 14.80 -7.57 2.60
C ALA A 87 13.98 -8.86 2.62
N LEU A 88 12.82 -8.86 3.30
CA LEU A 88 11.90 -10.01 3.34
C LEU A 88 10.95 -10.05 2.14
N PHE A 89 10.90 -9.00 1.34
CA PHE A 89 10.03 -8.89 0.18
C PHE A 89 10.84 -8.78 -1.11
N ASP A 90 10.34 -9.38 -2.17
CA ASP A 90 10.92 -9.27 -3.52
C ASP A 90 10.42 -8.00 -4.21
N TYR A 91 10.86 -6.86 -3.71
CA TYR A 91 10.52 -5.57 -4.29
C TYR A 91 11.34 -5.30 -5.55
N VAL A 92 10.68 -4.99 -6.66
CA VAL A 92 11.34 -4.66 -7.92
C VAL A 92 12.27 -3.45 -7.77
N GLY A 93 13.57 -3.68 -7.97
CA GLY A 93 14.60 -2.64 -7.85
C GLY A 93 14.73 -2.07 -6.44
N ASP A 94 14.49 -2.90 -5.41
CA ASP A 94 14.53 -2.52 -3.99
C ASP A 94 13.61 -1.35 -3.61
N LYS A 95 12.57 -1.09 -4.39
CA LYS A 95 11.62 0.01 -4.15
C LYS A 95 10.34 -0.50 -3.53
N THR A 96 9.91 0.15 -2.45
CA THR A 96 8.68 -0.18 -1.72
C THR A 96 7.40 0.31 -2.41
N TYR A 97 7.54 0.81 -3.63
CA TYR A 97 6.47 1.26 -4.51
C TYR A 97 6.72 0.73 -5.92
N GLY A 98 5.66 0.60 -6.71
CA GLY A 98 5.78 0.03 -8.05
C GLY A 98 4.46 -0.11 -8.77
N ALA A 99 4.44 -0.88 -9.83
CA ALA A 99 3.22 -1.17 -10.57
C ALA A 99 3.29 -2.57 -11.20
N PHE A 100 2.13 -3.21 -11.31
CA PHE A 100 2.01 -4.52 -11.95
C PHE A 100 0.72 -4.62 -12.77
N ASN A 101 0.66 -5.57 -13.67
CA ASN A 101 -0.54 -5.88 -14.43
C ASN A 101 -1.19 -7.16 -13.88
N TRP A 102 -2.51 -7.13 -13.79
CA TRP A 102 -3.32 -8.34 -13.65
C TRP A 102 -4.37 -8.36 -14.74
N GLY A 103 -4.19 -9.25 -15.69
CA GLY A 103 -4.99 -9.20 -16.92
C GLY A 103 -4.80 -7.87 -17.65
N ASP A 104 -5.89 -7.16 -17.91
CA ASP A 104 -5.92 -5.85 -18.55
C ASP A 104 -6.05 -4.67 -17.56
N THR A 105 -5.87 -4.95 -16.28
CA THR A 105 -5.88 -3.95 -15.21
C THR A 105 -4.47 -3.61 -14.77
N ARG A 106 -4.15 -2.32 -14.72
CA ARG A 106 -2.90 -1.80 -14.18
C ARG A 106 -3.08 -1.40 -12.72
N PHE A 107 -2.28 -1.98 -11.84
CA PHE A 107 -2.17 -1.61 -10.44
C PHE A 107 -0.94 -0.75 -10.22
N VAL A 108 -1.11 0.39 -9.56
CA VAL A 108 -0.03 1.27 -9.13
C VAL A 108 -0.04 1.33 -7.62
N MET A 109 1.10 1.05 -6.99
CA MET A 109 1.28 1.01 -5.54
C MET A 109 2.21 2.15 -5.13
N LEU A 110 1.75 3.02 -4.23
CA LEU A 110 2.52 4.15 -3.70
C LEU A 110 2.76 3.98 -2.21
N ASP A 111 4.00 4.20 -1.80
CA ASP A 111 4.42 4.18 -0.40
C ASP A 111 4.37 5.60 0.18
N CYS A 112 3.36 5.89 0.97
CA CYS A 112 3.17 7.20 1.59
C CYS A 112 4.22 7.53 2.68
N GLY A 113 4.97 6.53 3.13
CA GLY A 113 5.90 6.69 4.24
C GLY A 113 5.17 6.88 5.57
N GLU A 114 5.60 7.85 6.36
CA GLU A 114 5.07 8.15 7.69
C GLU A 114 3.96 9.22 7.64
N ASP A 115 3.07 9.19 8.63
CA ASP A 115 1.99 10.15 8.86
C ASP A 115 2.42 11.43 9.60
N LYS A 116 3.72 11.55 9.92
CA LYS A 116 4.32 12.68 10.62
C LYS A 116 5.45 13.32 9.83
N PRO A 117 5.72 14.62 10.04
CA PRO A 117 6.88 15.29 9.45
C PRO A 117 8.21 14.64 9.82
N ASP A 118 9.18 14.66 8.91
CA ASP A 118 10.54 14.16 9.14
C ASP A 118 11.23 14.83 10.33
N SER A 119 10.83 16.07 10.64
CA SER A 119 11.33 16.84 11.79
C SER A 119 10.76 16.39 13.14
N THR A 120 9.85 15.42 13.17
CA THR A 120 9.28 14.93 14.43
C THR A 120 10.40 14.33 15.30
N TRP A 121 10.47 14.75 16.54
CA TRP A 121 11.58 14.46 17.45
C TRP A 121 11.86 12.96 17.66
N VAL A 122 10.83 12.10 17.55
CA VAL A 122 10.93 10.64 17.72
C VAL A 122 11.83 9.98 16.68
N TYR A 123 12.11 10.64 15.56
CA TYR A 123 12.96 10.09 14.49
C TYR A 123 14.42 10.46 14.62
N TYR A 124 14.77 11.36 15.52
CA TYR A 124 16.17 11.80 15.74
C TYR A 124 16.91 12.25 14.46
N GLY A 125 16.16 12.69 13.42
CA GLY A 125 16.73 13.08 12.14
C GLY A 125 17.30 11.90 11.31
N LEU A 126 16.90 10.68 11.58
CA LEU A 126 17.44 9.47 10.94
C LEU A 126 16.55 8.94 9.78
N ASN A 127 15.55 9.70 9.38
CA ASN A 127 14.59 9.36 8.33
C ASN A 127 14.59 10.41 7.21
N ASP A 128 14.11 10.02 6.04
CA ASP A 128 13.88 10.89 4.89
C ASP A 128 12.65 10.42 4.10
N PHE A 129 11.47 10.52 4.73
CA PHE A 129 10.21 10.18 4.05
C PHE A 129 9.82 11.23 3.01
N THR A 130 10.27 12.46 3.18
CA THR A 130 10.12 13.50 2.17
C THR A 130 10.87 13.14 0.89
N GLY A 131 12.09 12.64 0.99
CA GLY A 131 12.87 12.12 -0.14
C GLY A 131 12.18 10.93 -0.81
N LEU A 132 11.71 9.97 -0.02
CA LEU A 132 10.93 8.81 -0.51
C LEU A 132 9.72 9.25 -1.35
N ARG A 133 8.96 10.26 -0.88
CA ARG A 133 7.79 10.77 -1.62
C ARG A 133 8.19 11.50 -2.90
N LYS A 134 9.28 12.28 -2.87
CA LYS A 134 9.83 12.98 -4.05
C LYS A 134 10.32 12.01 -5.13
N ASP A 135 10.96 10.92 -4.74
CA ASP A 135 11.38 9.87 -5.68
C ASP A 135 10.20 9.28 -6.43
N GLN A 136 9.06 9.16 -5.79
CA GLN A 136 7.85 8.64 -6.40
C GLN A 136 7.20 9.62 -7.40
N VAL A 137 7.50 10.90 -7.35
CA VAL A 137 7.09 11.86 -8.41
C VAL A 137 7.66 11.44 -9.75
N ASN A 138 8.95 11.07 -9.77
CA ASN A 138 9.61 10.60 -10.99
C ASN A 138 9.05 9.23 -11.45
N PHE A 139 8.79 8.34 -10.51
CA PHE A 139 8.16 7.06 -10.81
C PHE A 139 6.78 7.27 -11.42
N LEU A 140 5.89 8.06 -10.77
CA LEU A 140 4.55 8.37 -11.27
C LEU A 140 4.58 9.00 -12.66
N SER A 141 5.44 9.99 -12.91
CA SER A 141 5.54 10.63 -14.20
C SER A 141 5.89 9.66 -15.34
N LYS A 142 6.79 8.71 -15.06
CA LYS A 142 7.16 7.65 -16.00
C LYS A 142 6.02 6.64 -16.18
N GLU A 143 5.42 6.20 -15.07
CA GLU A 143 4.35 5.22 -15.07
C GLU A 143 3.13 5.74 -15.86
N LEU A 144 2.64 6.94 -15.52
CA LEU A 144 1.47 7.54 -16.17
C LEU A 144 1.68 7.82 -17.67
N SER A 145 2.91 8.04 -18.09
CA SER A 145 3.26 8.19 -19.51
C SER A 145 3.56 6.86 -20.22
N GLY A 146 3.74 5.80 -19.45
CA GLY A 146 4.13 4.48 -19.94
C GLY A 146 3.07 3.78 -20.79
N LYS A 147 3.53 2.84 -21.61
CA LYS A 147 2.67 2.06 -22.51
C LYS A 147 1.68 1.21 -21.74
N GLU A 148 2.14 0.54 -20.69
CA GLU A 148 1.33 -0.37 -19.89
C GLU A 148 0.18 0.35 -19.19
N PHE A 149 0.46 1.52 -18.60
CA PHE A 149 -0.57 2.35 -17.99
C PHE A 149 -1.59 2.84 -19.01
N LYS A 150 -1.12 3.33 -20.17
CA LYS A 150 -2.02 3.88 -21.22
C LYS A 150 -2.89 2.82 -21.87
N GLN A 151 -2.39 1.61 -22.05
CA GLN A 151 -3.09 0.51 -22.71
C GLN A 151 -4.01 -0.29 -21.76
N ALA A 152 -3.87 -0.14 -20.46
CA ALA A 152 -4.72 -0.82 -19.50
C ALA A 152 -6.19 -0.39 -19.68
N SER A 153 -7.09 -1.36 -19.59
CA SER A 153 -8.55 -1.09 -19.61
C SER A 153 -9.02 -0.47 -18.30
N LYS A 154 -8.41 -0.89 -17.20
CA LYS A 154 -8.69 -0.40 -15.84
C LYS A 154 -7.38 -0.05 -15.13
N ARG A 155 -7.47 0.90 -14.20
CA ARG A 155 -6.33 1.38 -13.41
C ARG A 155 -6.74 1.52 -11.97
N VAL A 156 -5.98 0.88 -11.09
CA VAL A 156 -6.21 0.87 -9.64
C VAL A 156 -4.99 1.49 -8.97
N LEU A 157 -5.23 2.44 -8.08
CA LEU A 157 -4.22 3.01 -7.21
C LEU A 157 -4.35 2.40 -5.82
N LEU A 158 -3.25 1.91 -5.28
CA LEU A 158 -3.14 1.38 -3.94
C LEU A 158 -2.15 2.22 -3.13
N ASN A 159 -2.55 2.64 -1.97
CA ASN A 159 -1.72 3.35 -1.00
C ASN A 159 -2.30 3.10 0.40
N HIS A 160 -1.44 3.16 1.43
CA HIS A 160 -1.93 2.94 2.78
C HIS A 160 -2.62 4.20 3.33
N ILE A 161 -1.89 5.30 3.48
CA ILE A 161 -2.46 6.56 3.97
C ILE A 161 -3.27 7.21 2.85
N PRO A 162 -4.54 7.58 3.05
CA PRO A 162 -5.33 8.28 2.05
C PRO A 162 -4.61 9.54 1.56
N ILE A 163 -4.56 9.71 0.24
CA ILE A 163 -3.90 10.88 -0.36
C ILE A 163 -4.72 12.13 -0.12
N TYR A 164 -6.05 11.99 -0.07
CA TYR A 164 -6.98 13.07 0.18
C TYR A 164 -7.98 12.68 1.27
N GLY A 165 -8.34 13.67 2.12
CA GLY A 165 -9.45 13.53 3.03
C GLY A 165 -9.21 12.60 4.22
N ASN A 166 -7.96 12.36 4.62
CA ASN A 166 -7.67 11.60 5.82
C ASN A 166 -7.95 12.40 7.11
N GLY A 167 -8.03 13.74 7.01
CA GLY A 167 -8.32 14.63 8.14
C GLY A 167 -7.12 14.96 9.02
N ASP A 168 -5.93 14.52 8.65
CA ASP A 168 -4.70 14.78 9.39
C ASP A 168 -4.19 16.22 9.12
N ALA A 169 -3.51 16.79 10.12
CA ALA A 169 -2.87 18.10 9.97
C ALA A 169 -1.65 18.08 9.04
N TYR A 170 -1.10 16.91 8.77
CA TYR A 170 0.05 16.71 7.89
C TYR A 170 -0.33 15.76 6.74
N GLU A 171 -0.52 16.34 5.56
CA GLU A 171 -0.88 15.63 4.33
C GLU A 171 0.11 15.96 3.21
N PRO A 172 1.32 15.37 3.19
CA PRO A 172 2.37 15.71 2.21
C PRO A 172 2.10 15.15 0.81
N CYS A 173 1.32 14.09 0.68
CA CYS A 173 1.10 13.42 -0.60
C CYS A 173 0.29 14.26 -1.61
N PRO A 174 -0.77 14.99 -1.24
CA PRO A 174 -1.47 15.89 -2.16
C PRO A 174 -0.58 16.94 -2.80
N GLU A 175 0.33 17.53 -2.02
CA GLU A 175 1.25 18.56 -2.52
C GLU A 175 2.19 17.99 -3.60
N LEU A 176 2.74 16.79 -3.38
CA LEU A 176 3.72 16.16 -4.26
C LEU A 176 3.09 15.43 -5.45
N TRP A 177 2.01 14.70 -5.23
CA TRP A 177 1.44 13.78 -6.21
C TRP A 177 0.12 14.25 -6.81
N GLY A 178 -0.58 15.18 -6.14
CA GLY A 178 -1.95 15.56 -6.49
C GLY A 178 -2.11 16.02 -7.93
N SER A 179 -1.19 16.86 -8.43
CA SER A 179 -1.26 17.35 -9.81
C SER A 179 -1.06 16.26 -10.88
N LEU A 180 -0.32 15.19 -10.55
CA LEU A 180 -0.13 14.04 -11.43
C LEU A 180 -1.35 13.13 -11.38
N LEU A 181 -1.83 12.84 -10.18
CA LEU A 181 -2.95 11.93 -9.95
C LEU A 181 -4.27 12.49 -10.48
N ALA A 182 -4.50 13.80 -10.32
CA ALA A 182 -5.70 14.47 -10.82
C ALA A 182 -5.87 14.36 -12.35
N LYS A 183 -4.77 14.20 -13.09
CA LYS A 183 -4.78 14.03 -14.55
C LYS A 183 -4.79 12.57 -14.99
N ALA A 184 -4.61 11.64 -14.06
CA ALA A 184 -4.52 10.23 -14.36
C ALA A 184 -5.91 9.57 -14.31
N PRO A 185 -6.28 8.79 -15.33
CA PRO A 185 -7.59 8.15 -15.40
C PRO A 185 -7.66 6.88 -14.54
N PHE A 186 -7.39 6.99 -13.24
CA PHE A 186 -7.64 5.91 -12.30
C PHE A 186 -9.13 5.64 -12.16
N ASN A 187 -9.51 4.36 -12.12
CA ASN A 187 -10.90 3.94 -11.93
C ASN A 187 -11.28 3.89 -10.45
N VAL A 188 -10.30 3.53 -9.61
CA VAL A 188 -10.47 3.47 -8.16
C VAL A 188 -9.13 3.69 -7.46
N ASN A 189 -9.17 4.37 -6.33
CA ASN A 189 -8.10 4.40 -5.33
C ASN A 189 -8.58 3.65 -4.09
N ILE A 190 -7.76 2.76 -3.57
CA ILE A 190 -8.02 2.00 -2.35
C ILE A 190 -6.94 2.37 -1.34
N SER A 191 -7.37 2.92 -0.23
CA SER A 191 -6.53 3.30 0.89
C SER A 191 -7.05 2.71 2.21
N ALA A 192 -6.33 2.94 3.30
CA ALA A 192 -6.50 2.33 4.60
C ALA A 192 -6.26 3.34 5.74
N HIS A 193 -5.54 2.99 6.81
CA HIS A 193 -5.01 3.90 7.84
C HIS A 193 -6.04 4.52 8.79
N THR A 194 -7.17 4.98 8.28
CA THR A 194 -8.16 5.70 9.11
C THR A 194 -9.00 4.80 10.01
N HIS A 195 -8.91 3.47 9.85
CA HIS A 195 -9.74 2.48 10.55
C HIS A 195 -11.25 2.72 10.41
N GLN A 196 -11.65 3.41 9.36
CA GLN A 196 -13.06 3.73 9.08
C GLN A 196 -13.39 3.39 7.63
N TYR A 197 -14.55 2.80 7.43
CA TYR A 197 -15.06 2.64 6.08
C TYR A 197 -15.57 3.99 5.56
N ALA A 198 -15.03 4.40 4.43
CA ALA A 198 -15.52 5.56 3.69
C ALA A 198 -15.53 5.26 2.20
N PHE A 199 -16.54 5.75 1.51
CA PHE A 199 -16.63 5.70 0.06
C PHE A 199 -16.80 7.11 -0.49
N HIS A 200 -15.86 7.53 -1.32
CA HIS A 200 -15.86 8.84 -1.95
C HIS A 200 -16.11 8.67 -3.46
N PRO A 201 -17.32 8.96 -3.96
CA PRO A 201 -17.59 8.89 -5.37
C PRO A 201 -16.80 9.93 -6.16
N LYS A 202 -16.63 9.70 -7.46
CA LYS A 202 -15.96 10.65 -8.36
C LYS A 202 -16.52 12.07 -8.19
N GLY A 203 -15.64 13.05 -8.08
CA GLY A 203 -15.99 14.46 -7.89
C GLY A 203 -16.19 14.89 -6.44
N SER A 204 -16.00 13.98 -5.45
CA SER A 204 -15.95 14.33 -4.02
C SER A 204 -14.51 14.41 -3.54
N LEU A 205 -14.23 15.14 -2.46
CA LEU A 205 -12.95 15.21 -1.72
C LEU A 205 -11.69 15.07 -2.62
N GLY A 206 -11.47 16.02 -3.54
CA GLY A 206 -10.29 15.99 -4.41
C GLY A 206 -10.27 14.86 -5.44
N ASN A 207 -11.33 14.12 -5.56
CA ASN A 207 -11.49 13.04 -6.52
C ASN A 207 -12.11 13.62 -7.81
N ASN A 208 -11.28 13.91 -8.78
CA ASN A 208 -11.69 14.51 -10.07
C ASN A 208 -12.03 13.46 -11.12
#